data_b5953c52a96bd84510da8bddfea034ad
#
_entry.id   b5953c52a96bd84510da8bddfea034ad
#
_cell.length_a   1.000
_cell.length_b   1.000
_cell.length_c   1.000
_cell.angle_alpha   90.00
_cell.angle_beta   90.00
_cell.angle_gamma   90.00
#
_symmetry.space_group_name_H-M   'P 1'
#
loop_
_entity.id
_entity.type
_entity.pdbx_description
1 polymer ?
#
loop_
_entity_poly.entity_id
_entity_poly.type
_entity_poly.pdbx_seq_one_letter_code
_entity_poly.pdbx_strand_id
1 'polypeptide(L)'
;MGLDQYAGSREPMESKFVWRKHAKLQAYMEDLWYSRHKDEINCEELVLDKEDIIDLREKLEKNEMPESEGGFFYGHEFQDESAKEYKEQDLEFCNWALNEIEQGRQVVYTCWY
;
A
#
# COMPACT_ATOMS: atom_id res chain seq x y z
N MET A 1 4.09 -17.75 6.63
CA MET A 1 3.53 -17.38 5.34
C MET A 1 2.34 -16.50 5.55
N GLY A 2 2.11 -15.59 4.66
CA GLY A 2 1.08 -14.59 4.76
C GLY A 2 1.58 -13.28 4.19
N LEU A 3 0.71 -12.31 4.11
CA LEU A 3 1.04 -11.02 3.49
C LEU A 3 1.69 -10.09 4.50
N ASP A 4 2.94 -9.74 4.25
CA ASP A 4 3.65 -8.69 4.97
C ASP A 4 3.89 -7.54 3.99
N GLN A 5 3.65 -6.31 4.45
CA GLN A 5 3.65 -5.12 3.60
C GLN A 5 4.52 -4.03 4.21
N TYR A 6 5.27 -3.35 3.35
CA TYR A 6 6.21 -2.33 3.80
C TYR A 6 6.13 -1.12 2.88
N ALA A 7 6.25 0.06 3.46
CA ALA A 7 6.38 1.28 2.67
C ALA A 7 7.39 2.20 3.31
N GLY A 8 8.13 2.93 2.50
CA GLY A 8 9.16 3.81 3.00
C GLY A 8 9.83 4.59 1.88
N SER A 9 10.95 5.22 2.22
CA SER A 9 11.76 5.93 1.25
C SER A 9 12.70 4.96 0.54
N ARG A 10 13.07 5.33 -0.68
CA ARG A 10 13.99 4.55 -1.50
C ARG A 10 15.38 5.18 -1.46
N GLU A 11 16.42 4.65 -1.42
CA GLU A 11 17.81 5.16 -1.52
C GLU A 11 18.37 5.71 -0.21
N PRO A 12 18.65 4.89 0.78
CA PRO A 12 18.40 3.45 0.80
C PRO A 12 16.95 3.16 1.17
N MET A 13 16.48 1.97 0.82
CA MET A 13 15.13 1.55 1.22
C MET A 13 15.07 1.49 2.73
N GLU A 14 14.21 2.32 3.29
CA GLU A 14 14.00 2.38 4.73
C GLU A 14 12.52 2.27 5.00
N SER A 15 12.11 1.14 5.60
CA SER A 15 10.70 0.88 5.89
C SER A 15 10.22 1.79 7.01
N LYS A 16 9.30 2.66 6.69
CA LYS A 16 8.71 3.59 7.66
C LYS A 16 7.38 3.08 8.17
N PHE A 17 6.63 2.37 7.31
CA PHE A 17 5.32 1.81 7.63
C PHE A 17 5.32 0.32 7.34
N VAL A 18 4.67 -0.44 8.20
CA VAL A 18 4.55 -1.89 8.08
C VAL A 18 3.10 -2.27 8.30
N TRP A 19 2.57 -3.11 7.43
CA TRP A 19 1.23 -3.69 7.59
C TRP A 19 1.35 -5.21 7.51
N ARG A 20 0.38 -5.89 8.05
CA ARG A 20 0.28 -7.32 7.90
C ARG A 20 -1.16 -7.69 7.55
N LYS A 21 -1.30 -8.40 6.44
CA LYS A 21 -2.62 -8.86 5.95
C LYS A 21 -3.63 -7.73 5.80
N HIS A 22 -3.16 -6.56 5.38
CA HIS A 22 -4.06 -5.47 5.01
C HIS A 22 -4.49 -5.67 3.56
N ALA A 23 -5.49 -6.52 3.38
CA ALA A 23 -5.87 -7.02 2.07
C ALA A 23 -6.36 -5.93 1.12
N LYS A 24 -7.11 -4.95 1.60
CA LYS A 24 -7.59 -3.85 0.76
C LYS A 24 -6.47 -2.96 0.26
N LEU A 25 -5.47 -2.69 1.10
CA LEU A 25 -4.30 -1.94 0.67
C LEU A 25 -3.53 -2.72 -0.40
N GLN A 26 -3.37 -4.03 -0.21
CA GLN A 26 -2.71 -4.89 -1.19
C GLN A 26 -3.45 -4.87 -2.52
N ALA A 27 -4.78 -4.96 -2.49
CA ALA A 27 -5.58 -4.90 -3.71
C ALA A 27 -5.36 -3.59 -4.46
N TYR A 28 -5.32 -2.47 -3.75
CA TYR A 28 -5.04 -1.16 -4.34
C TYR A 28 -3.66 -1.13 -4.99
N MET A 29 -2.64 -1.60 -4.26
CA MET A 29 -1.26 -1.59 -4.76
C MET A 29 -1.07 -2.55 -5.93
N GLU A 30 -1.75 -3.71 -5.92
CA GLU A 30 -1.71 -4.65 -7.04
C GLU A 30 -2.34 -4.04 -8.29
N ASP A 31 -3.43 -3.31 -8.15
CA ASP A 31 -4.05 -2.62 -9.28
C ASP A 31 -3.08 -1.61 -9.91
N LEU A 32 -2.37 -0.85 -9.08
CA LEU A 32 -1.35 0.08 -9.57
C LEU A 32 -0.21 -0.67 -10.26
N TRP A 33 0.29 -1.73 -9.63
CA TRP A 33 1.40 -2.51 -10.16
C TRP A 33 1.05 -3.09 -11.54
N TYR A 34 -0.08 -3.77 -11.64
CA TYR A 34 -0.48 -4.41 -12.89
C TYR A 34 -0.88 -3.42 -13.98
N SER A 35 -1.17 -2.17 -13.63
CA SER A 35 -1.36 -1.12 -14.63
C SER A 35 -0.03 -0.69 -15.27
N ARG A 36 1.11 -1.02 -14.66
CA ARG A 36 2.44 -0.57 -15.07
C ARG A 36 3.39 -1.72 -15.42
N HIS A 37 3.15 -2.91 -14.89
CA HIS A 37 4.04 -4.07 -15.00
C HIS A 37 3.25 -5.33 -15.33
N LYS A 38 3.96 -6.32 -15.86
CA LYS A 38 3.38 -7.63 -16.21
C LYS A 38 3.75 -8.71 -15.21
N ASP A 39 4.76 -8.47 -14.39
CA ASP A 39 5.26 -9.43 -13.39
C ASP A 39 4.46 -9.36 -12.11
N GLU A 40 4.68 -10.31 -11.22
CA GLU A 40 4.09 -10.29 -9.89
C GLU A 40 4.77 -9.25 -9.01
N ILE A 41 3.98 -8.60 -8.15
CA ILE A 41 4.48 -7.58 -7.23
C ILE A 41 5.31 -8.17 -6.07
N ASN A 42 5.19 -9.47 -5.81
CA ASN A 42 5.86 -10.11 -4.67
C ASN A 42 7.36 -9.82 -4.66
N CYS A 43 7.84 -9.23 -3.58
CA CYS A 43 9.24 -8.84 -3.37
C CYS A 43 9.75 -7.74 -4.32
N GLU A 44 8.87 -7.11 -5.07
CA GLU A 44 9.23 -5.99 -5.95
C GLU A 44 8.90 -4.65 -5.31
N GLU A 45 9.56 -3.59 -5.76
CA GLU A 45 9.29 -2.23 -5.27
C GLU A 45 8.37 -1.49 -6.23
N LEU A 46 7.22 -1.06 -5.73
CA LEU A 46 6.30 -0.21 -6.47
C LEU A 46 6.59 1.25 -6.11
N VAL A 47 7.05 2.03 -7.07
CA VAL A 47 7.27 3.46 -6.88
C VAL A 47 5.93 4.18 -6.95
N LEU A 48 5.65 4.96 -5.92
CA LEU A 48 4.40 5.71 -5.80
C LEU A 48 4.65 7.17 -6.07
N ASP A 49 3.87 7.76 -6.98
CA ASP A 49 3.98 9.19 -7.26
C ASP A 49 2.91 9.98 -6.49
N LYS A 50 2.94 11.29 -6.66
CA LYS A 50 2.02 12.19 -5.95
C LYS A 50 0.56 11.87 -6.24
N GLU A 51 0.24 11.62 -7.51
CA GLU A 51 -1.13 11.33 -7.93
C GLU A 51 -1.63 10.03 -7.32
N ASP A 52 -0.76 9.01 -7.23
CA ASP A 52 -1.09 7.74 -6.60
C ASP A 52 -1.49 7.95 -5.13
N ILE A 53 -0.72 8.76 -4.41
CA ILE A 53 -0.96 8.99 -2.99
C ILE A 53 -2.22 9.82 -2.77
N ILE A 54 -2.45 10.83 -3.60
CA ILE A 54 -3.67 11.64 -3.51
C ILE A 54 -4.90 10.77 -3.75
N ASP A 55 -4.86 9.90 -4.76
CA ASP A 55 -5.96 8.98 -5.06
C ASP A 55 -6.19 7.99 -3.91
N LEU A 56 -5.11 7.43 -3.38
CA LEU A 56 -5.20 6.52 -2.23
C LEU A 56 -5.84 7.20 -1.03
N ARG A 57 -5.38 8.41 -0.70
CA ARG A 57 -5.92 9.15 0.43
C ARG A 57 -7.42 9.45 0.26
N GLU A 58 -7.83 9.84 -0.94
CA GLU A 58 -9.23 10.09 -1.23
C GLU A 58 -10.08 8.85 -1.04
N LYS A 59 -9.62 7.70 -1.55
CA LYS A 59 -10.33 6.44 -1.38
C LYS A 59 -10.41 6.01 0.08
N LEU A 60 -9.35 6.23 0.84
CA LEU A 60 -9.37 5.95 2.27
C LEU A 60 -10.37 6.82 3.02
N GLU A 61 -10.40 8.11 2.73
CA GLU A 61 -11.32 9.05 3.38
C GLU A 61 -12.79 8.73 3.06
N LYS A 62 -13.06 8.26 1.85
CA LYS A 62 -14.42 7.92 1.41
C LYS A 62 -14.79 6.46 1.66
N ASN A 63 -13.88 5.68 2.22
CA ASN A 63 -14.07 4.23 2.41
C ASN A 63 -14.38 3.50 1.09
N GLU A 64 -13.68 3.88 0.03
CA GLU A 64 -13.85 3.32 -1.31
C GLU A 64 -12.68 2.45 -1.76
N MET A 65 -11.94 1.87 -0.83
CA MET A 65 -10.84 0.97 -1.15
C MET A 65 -11.36 -0.29 -1.85
N PRO A 66 -10.62 -0.83 -2.84
CA PRO A 66 -11.06 -2.03 -3.55
C PRO A 66 -11.11 -3.24 -2.63
N GLU A 67 -12.00 -4.17 -2.94
CA GLU A 67 -12.06 -5.44 -2.23
C GLU A 67 -10.94 -6.36 -2.70
N SER A 68 -10.38 -7.11 -1.75
CA SER A 68 -9.35 -8.09 -2.07
C SER A 68 -9.97 -9.40 -2.54
N GLU A 69 -9.35 -10.00 -3.55
CA GLU A 69 -9.65 -11.36 -3.99
C GLU A 69 -8.49 -12.29 -3.71
N GLY A 70 -7.53 -11.86 -2.89
CA GLY A 70 -6.27 -12.56 -2.65
C GLY A 70 -6.35 -13.83 -1.80
N GLY A 71 -7.50 -14.11 -1.20
CA GLY A 71 -7.71 -15.33 -0.43
C GLY A 71 -7.17 -15.29 1.00
N PHE A 72 -7.07 -16.47 1.59
CA PHE A 72 -6.79 -16.63 3.02
C PHE A 72 -5.48 -15.98 3.48
N PHE A 73 -4.41 -16.16 2.73
CA PHE A 73 -3.09 -15.66 3.15
C PHE A 73 -2.99 -14.14 3.11
N TYR A 74 -3.87 -13.47 2.36
CA TYR A 74 -3.93 -12.01 2.32
C TYR A 74 -4.81 -11.41 3.43
N GLY A 75 -5.51 -12.27 4.18
CA GLY A 75 -6.48 -11.79 5.17
C GLY A 75 -7.80 -11.38 4.56
N HIS A 76 -8.16 -11.97 3.42
CA HIS A 76 -9.40 -11.65 2.71
C HIS A 76 -10.64 -11.68 3.59
N GLU A 77 -10.76 -12.68 4.47
CA GLU A 77 -11.90 -12.83 5.36
C GLU A 77 -12.03 -11.72 6.39
N PHE A 78 -10.92 -11.04 6.67
CA PHE A 78 -10.87 -9.95 7.65
C PHE A 78 -10.58 -8.60 7.02
N GLN A 79 -10.82 -8.48 5.70
CA GLN A 79 -10.39 -7.28 4.98
C GLN A 79 -11.06 -6.00 5.50
N ASP A 80 -12.30 -6.08 5.91
CA ASP A 80 -13.02 -4.91 6.44
C ASP A 80 -12.50 -4.52 7.81
N GLU A 81 -12.25 -5.49 8.68
CA GLU A 81 -11.67 -5.24 10.00
C GLU A 81 -10.27 -4.66 9.89
N SER A 82 -9.45 -5.22 8.99
CA SER A 82 -8.09 -4.74 8.77
C SER A 82 -8.09 -3.32 8.22
N ALA A 83 -8.98 -3.02 7.28
CA ALA A 83 -9.09 -1.68 6.73
C ALA A 83 -9.47 -0.66 7.81
N LYS A 84 -10.36 -1.04 8.71
CA LYS A 84 -10.78 -0.18 9.81
C LYS A 84 -9.65 0.01 10.83
N GLU A 85 -8.95 -1.07 11.16
CA GLU A 85 -7.84 -1.05 12.11
C GLU A 85 -6.68 -0.21 11.61
N TYR A 86 -6.34 -0.32 10.33
CA TYR A 86 -5.21 0.38 9.74
C TYR A 86 -5.53 1.75 9.16
N LYS A 87 -6.77 2.19 9.19
CA LYS A 87 -7.17 3.44 8.54
C LYS A 87 -6.33 4.64 8.97
N GLU A 88 -6.11 4.78 10.27
CA GLU A 88 -5.31 5.88 10.79
C GLU A 88 -3.86 5.82 10.28
N GLN A 89 -3.26 4.63 10.33
CA GLN A 89 -1.91 4.42 9.81
C GLN A 89 -1.84 4.66 8.30
N ASP A 90 -2.85 4.24 7.56
CA ASP A 90 -2.93 4.45 6.12
C ASP A 90 -2.93 5.95 5.79
N LEU A 91 -3.71 6.74 6.53
CA LEU A 91 -3.78 8.18 6.34
C LEU A 91 -2.46 8.86 6.74
N GLU A 92 -1.84 8.41 7.82
CA GLU A 92 -0.51 8.88 8.23
C GLU A 92 0.53 8.60 7.13
N PHE A 93 0.47 7.40 6.55
CA PHE A 93 1.34 7.05 5.43
C PHE A 93 1.15 8.01 4.26
N CYS A 94 -0.09 8.31 3.87
CA CYS A 94 -0.37 9.21 2.76
C CYS A 94 0.21 10.60 3.02
N ASN A 95 0.01 11.14 4.21
CA ASN A 95 0.51 12.47 4.56
C ASN A 95 2.03 12.50 4.59
N TRP A 96 2.66 11.48 5.16
CA TRP A 96 4.10 11.35 5.17
C TRP A 96 4.65 11.25 3.74
N ALA A 97 4.03 10.42 2.91
CA ALA A 97 4.46 10.19 1.53
C ALA A 97 4.39 11.47 0.69
N LEU A 98 3.31 12.24 0.83
CA LEU A 98 3.18 13.51 0.11
C LEU A 98 4.29 14.49 0.50
N ASN A 99 4.62 14.54 1.78
CA ASN A 99 5.71 15.40 2.25
C ASN A 99 7.06 14.96 1.69
N GLU A 100 7.33 13.66 1.64
CA GLU A 100 8.58 13.12 1.09
C GLU A 100 8.70 13.39 -0.40
N ILE A 101 7.63 13.20 -1.14
CA ILE A 101 7.61 13.47 -2.59
C ILE A 101 7.84 14.95 -2.86
N GLU A 102 7.23 15.84 -2.07
CA GLU A 102 7.41 17.27 -2.19
C GLU A 102 8.88 17.68 -1.98
N GLN A 103 9.60 16.93 -1.15
CA GLN A 103 11.03 17.18 -0.90
C GLN A 103 11.94 16.49 -1.92
N GLY A 104 11.38 15.86 -2.93
CA GLY A 104 12.14 15.22 -4.00
C GLY A 104 12.59 13.80 -3.70
N ARG A 105 12.06 13.16 -2.67
CA ARG A 105 12.38 11.77 -2.34
C ARG A 105 11.38 10.83 -2.97
N GLN A 106 11.83 9.61 -3.29
CA GLN A 106 10.95 8.58 -3.81
C GLN A 106 10.34 7.78 -2.68
N VAL A 107 9.04 7.49 -2.81
CA VAL A 107 8.29 6.64 -1.88
C VAL A 107 7.99 5.33 -2.58
N VAL A 108 8.21 4.22 -1.90
CA VAL A 108 7.98 2.88 -2.47
C VAL A 108 7.14 2.04 -1.53
N TYR A 109 6.42 1.11 -2.13
CA TYR A 109 5.67 0.07 -1.45
C TYR A 109 6.21 -1.27 -1.92
N THR A 110 6.39 -2.19 -0.99
CA THR A 110 6.77 -3.57 -1.31
C THR A 110 6.00 -4.54 -0.43
N CYS A 111 5.94 -5.78 -0.85
CA CYS A 111 5.20 -6.81 -0.12
C CYS A 111 5.88 -8.15 -0.28
N TRP A 112 5.56 -9.04 0.65
CA TRP A 112 6.02 -10.42 0.63
C TRP A 112 4.83 -11.31 0.99
N TYR A 113 4.49 -12.22 0.10
CA TYR A 113 3.40 -13.18 0.33
C TYR A 113 3.73 -14.61 -0.10
#